data_ee3d1c2326c63c6455a6b09f66245a94
#
_entry.id   ee3d1c2326c63c6455a6b09f66245a94
#
_cell.length_a   1.000
_cell.length_b   1.000
_cell.length_c   1.000
_cell.angle_alpha   90.00
_cell.angle_beta   90.00
_cell.angle_gamma   90.00
#
_symmetry.space_group_name_H-M   'P 1'
#
loop_
_entity.id
_entity.type
_entity.pdbx_description
1 polymer ?
#
loop_
_entity_poly.entity_id
_entity_poly.type
_entity_poly.pdbx_seq_one_letter_code
_entity_poly.pdbx_strand_id
1 'polypeptide(L)'
;MSVTRTKTHNDVVVTLGLKNILVGTLAGRDEKRKIHQGSKAINLTLAKMAQHVGPDLTVLDGTEGMQGNDPVDGFAIDSRVTLASAHNIAADVIGLQVMGYRLDHVGYLRYAMELRRLTLDDIEVIGERIEDVKIDFKPHDNIASHLTWSVEGDWRPVFDAVAD
;
A
#
# COMPACT_ATOMS: atom_id res chain seq x y z
N MET A 1 6.57 -14.69 -3.50
CA MET A 1 7.01 -13.50 -4.26
C MET A 1 5.79 -12.74 -4.76
N SER A 2 5.82 -11.40 -4.72
CA SER A 2 4.82 -10.52 -5.33
C SER A 2 5.48 -9.68 -6.43
N VAL A 3 5.02 -9.81 -7.66
CA VAL A 3 5.43 -8.95 -8.78
C VAL A 3 4.20 -8.18 -9.21
N THR A 4 4.21 -6.86 -9.07
CA THR A 4 3.04 -6.03 -9.32
C THR A 4 3.43 -4.68 -9.90
N ARG A 5 2.52 -4.09 -10.66
CA ARG A 5 2.65 -2.70 -11.11
C ARG A 5 2.28 -1.72 -10.02
N THR A 6 2.92 -0.57 -10.03
CA THR A 6 2.56 0.56 -9.17
C THR A 6 1.24 1.18 -9.63
N LYS A 7 0.28 1.33 -8.72
CA LYS A 7 -1.02 1.92 -9.07
C LYS A 7 -1.70 2.59 -7.89
N THR A 8 -2.53 3.59 -8.19
CA THR A 8 -3.44 4.20 -7.24
C THR A 8 -4.57 3.23 -6.84
N HIS A 9 -5.41 3.60 -5.90
CA HIS A 9 -6.55 2.76 -5.46
C HIS A 9 -7.66 3.60 -4.83
N ASN A 10 -8.89 3.17 -5.03
CA ASN A 10 -10.11 3.84 -4.64
C ASN A 10 -10.49 3.76 -3.14
N ASP A 11 -9.72 3.07 -2.28
CA ASP A 11 -9.98 2.97 -0.84
C ASP A 11 -8.75 3.21 0.02
N VAL A 12 -7.57 2.82 -0.45
CA VAL A 12 -6.33 2.80 0.35
C VAL A 12 -5.19 3.57 -0.31
N VAL A 13 -5.52 4.49 -1.19
CA VAL A 13 -4.61 5.38 -1.92
C VAL A 13 -3.77 4.65 -2.98
N VAL A 14 -3.07 3.58 -2.61
CA VAL A 14 -2.21 2.82 -3.54
C VAL A 14 -2.42 1.31 -3.44
N THR A 15 -2.11 0.61 -4.52
CA THR A 15 -1.88 -0.83 -4.54
C THR A 15 -0.44 -1.07 -4.95
N LEU A 16 0.29 -1.69 -4.05
CA LEU A 16 1.68 -2.10 -4.21
C LEU A 16 1.82 -3.59 -3.88
N GLY A 17 3.02 -4.06 -3.56
CA GLY A 17 3.30 -5.48 -3.38
C GLY A 17 2.49 -6.15 -2.29
N LEU A 18 2.39 -5.50 -1.12
CA LEU A 18 1.70 -6.05 0.04
C LEU A 18 0.20 -6.18 -0.21
N LYS A 19 -0.47 -5.08 -0.58
CA LYS A 19 -1.91 -5.13 -0.88
C LYS A 19 -2.23 -6.07 -2.04
N ASN A 20 -1.37 -6.13 -3.05
CA ASN A 20 -1.55 -7.03 -4.19
C ASN A 20 -1.63 -8.49 -3.74
N ILE A 21 -0.72 -8.95 -2.89
CA ILE A 21 -0.71 -10.34 -2.41
C ILE A 21 -1.86 -10.58 -1.42
N LEU A 22 -2.09 -9.69 -0.46
CA LEU A 22 -3.10 -9.87 0.58
C LEU A 22 -4.51 -9.99 0.00
N VAL A 23 -4.85 -9.17 -0.99
CA VAL A 23 -6.18 -9.17 -1.61
C VAL A 23 -6.24 -10.12 -2.81
N GLY A 24 -5.13 -10.27 -3.54
CA GLY A 24 -5.05 -11.12 -4.72
C GLY A 24 -5.19 -12.61 -4.42
N THR A 25 -4.78 -13.05 -3.25
CA THR A 25 -4.88 -14.46 -2.82
C THR A 25 -6.23 -14.84 -2.21
N LEU A 26 -7.13 -13.89 -1.97
CA LEU A 26 -8.46 -14.19 -1.46
C LEU A 26 -9.30 -14.94 -2.51
N ALA A 27 -9.91 -16.04 -2.08
CA ALA A 27 -10.51 -17.04 -2.96
C ALA A 27 -11.80 -16.61 -3.69
N GLY A 28 -12.42 -15.49 -3.31
CA GLY A 28 -13.69 -15.10 -3.94
C GLY A 28 -14.06 -13.63 -3.76
N ARG A 29 -15.13 -13.22 -4.44
CA ARG A 29 -15.67 -11.86 -4.33
C ARG A 29 -16.19 -11.53 -2.94
N ASP A 30 -16.77 -12.49 -2.25
CA ASP A 30 -17.34 -12.28 -0.93
C ASP A 30 -16.25 -12.04 0.12
N GLU A 31 -15.12 -12.76 0.04
CA GLU A 31 -13.98 -12.53 0.89
C GLU A 31 -13.38 -11.13 0.66
N LYS A 32 -13.30 -10.69 -0.60
CA LYS A 32 -12.87 -9.32 -0.93
C LYS A 32 -13.82 -8.26 -0.41
N ARG A 33 -15.14 -8.50 -0.43
CA ARG A 33 -16.13 -7.57 0.13
C ARG A 33 -16.02 -7.43 1.64
N LYS A 34 -15.70 -8.50 2.37
CA LYS A 34 -15.52 -8.46 3.83
C LYS A 34 -14.45 -7.51 4.27
N ILE A 35 -13.38 -7.35 3.49
CA ILE A 35 -12.29 -6.41 3.81
C ILE A 35 -12.54 -4.97 3.31
N HIS A 36 -13.43 -4.77 2.34
CA HIS A 36 -13.76 -3.46 1.78
C HIS A 36 -14.96 -2.84 2.52
N GLN A 37 -14.80 -2.54 3.81
CA GLN A 37 -15.82 -2.00 4.70
C GLN A 37 -15.55 -0.52 5.06
N GLY A 38 -15.04 0.24 4.09
CA GLY A 38 -14.66 1.65 4.25
C GLY A 38 -13.20 1.86 4.66
N SER A 39 -12.74 3.09 4.53
CA SER A 39 -11.32 3.44 4.62
C SER A 39 -10.65 3.01 5.93
N LYS A 40 -11.32 3.15 7.08
CA LYS A 40 -10.77 2.74 8.38
C LYS A 40 -10.61 1.21 8.46
N ALA A 41 -11.68 0.48 8.16
CA ALA A 41 -11.70 -0.99 8.30
C ALA A 41 -10.71 -1.68 7.36
N ILE A 42 -10.66 -1.28 6.08
CA ILE A 42 -9.74 -1.92 5.12
C ILE A 42 -8.28 -1.69 5.50
N ASN A 43 -7.90 -0.49 5.97
CA ASN A 43 -6.53 -0.21 6.36
C ASN A 43 -6.09 -1.03 7.59
N LEU A 44 -6.96 -1.18 8.60
CA LEU A 44 -6.70 -2.05 9.76
C LEU A 44 -6.61 -3.51 9.36
N THR A 45 -7.55 -3.98 8.54
CA THR A 45 -7.58 -5.38 8.08
C THR A 45 -6.33 -5.74 7.30
N LEU A 46 -5.90 -4.89 6.34
CA LEU A 46 -4.67 -5.13 5.59
C LEU A 46 -3.43 -5.14 6.49
N ALA A 47 -3.34 -4.21 7.44
CA ALA A 47 -2.24 -4.20 8.40
C ALA A 47 -2.22 -5.46 9.27
N LYS A 48 -3.39 -5.98 9.67
CA LYS A 48 -3.51 -7.23 10.42
C LYS A 48 -3.09 -8.44 9.60
N MET A 49 -3.60 -8.57 8.39
CA MET A 49 -3.22 -9.65 7.47
C MET A 49 -1.71 -9.64 7.21
N ALA A 50 -1.09 -8.47 7.08
CA ALA A 50 0.35 -8.32 6.87
C ALA A 50 1.22 -8.85 8.01
N GLN A 51 0.67 -9.10 9.20
CA GLN A 51 1.41 -9.74 10.30
C GLN A 51 1.58 -11.25 10.08
N HIS A 52 0.71 -11.85 9.30
CA HIS A 52 0.64 -13.31 9.10
C HIS A 52 1.01 -13.73 7.69
N VAL A 53 0.77 -12.87 6.70
CA VAL A 53 0.99 -13.17 5.28
C VAL A 53 1.76 -12.01 4.63
N GLY A 54 2.77 -12.36 3.87
CA GLY A 54 3.53 -11.40 3.08
C GLY A 54 4.45 -12.13 2.09
N PRO A 55 4.87 -11.47 1.02
CA PRO A 55 5.83 -12.05 0.11
C PRO A 55 7.24 -11.98 0.69
N ASP A 56 8.05 -13.03 0.46
CA ASP A 56 9.49 -13.04 0.79
C ASP A 56 10.31 -12.16 -0.16
N LEU A 57 9.74 -11.83 -1.31
CA LEU A 57 10.30 -10.91 -2.30
C LEU A 57 9.17 -10.11 -2.94
N THR A 58 9.28 -8.81 -2.89
CA THR A 58 8.43 -7.88 -3.62
C THR A 58 9.22 -7.26 -4.76
N VAL A 59 8.63 -7.26 -5.96
CA VAL A 59 9.10 -6.49 -7.11
C VAL A 59 7.98 -5.57 -7.55
N LEU A 60 8.24 -4.28 -7.50
CA LEU A 60 7.34 -3.25 -8.03
C LEU A 60 7.82 -2.88 -9.43
N ASP A 61 7.09 -3.36 -10.44
CA ASP A 61 7.28 -2.96 -11.82
C ASP A 61 6.59 -1.62 -12.04
N GLY A 62 7.37 -0.56 -11.97
CA GLY A 62 6.95 0.80 -12.26
C GLY A 62 7.44 1.26 -13.65
N THR A 63 7.75 0.36 -14.56
CA THR A 63 8.03 0.73 -15.96
C THR A 63 6.85 1.53 -16.50
N GLU A 64 5.65 1.00 -16.35
CA GLU A 64 4.39 1.68 -16.60
C GLU A 64 3.47 1.46 -15.39
N GLY A 65 3.09 2.55 -14.73
CA GLY A 65 2.14 2.52 -13.63
C GLY A 65 0.71 2.86 -14.08
N MET A 66 -0.23 2.83 -13.14
CA MET A 66 -1.60 3.29 -13.36
C MET A 66 -1.96 4.34 -12.28
N GLN A 67 -2.57 5.44 -12.70
CA GLN A 67 -2.90 6.56 -11.83
C GLN A 67 -4.35 7.04 -12.02
N GLY A 68 -4.84 7.87 -11.11
CA GLY A 68 -6.22 8.39 -11.16
C GLY A 68 -7.22 7.43 -10.53
N ASN A 69 -8.35 7.18 -11.19
CA ASN A 69 -9.50 6.44 -10.64
C ASN A 69 -9.37 4.92 -10.76
N ASP A 70 -8.23 4.40 -10.30
CA ASP A 70 -7.96 2.96 -10.24
C ASP A 70 -8.85 2.22 -9.22
N PRO A 71 -9.13 0.93 -9.45
CA PRO A 71 -8.55 0.01 -10.45
C PRO A 71 -9.32 -0.10 -11.78
N VAL A 72 -10.33 0.73 -12.02
CA VAL A 72 -11.23 0.55 -13.18
C VAL A 72 -11.04 1.66 -14.22
N ASP A 73 -11.02 2.92 -13.80
CA ASP A 73 -11.00 4.11 -14.66
C ASP A 73 -9.69 4.90 -14.54
N GLY A 74 -8.59 4.22 -14.23
CA GLY A 74 -7.26 4.80 -14.21
C GLY A 74 -6.65 4.92 -15.61
N PHE A 75 -5.55 5.65 -15.71
CA PHE A 75 -4.80 5.79 -16.94
C PHE A 75 -3.30 5.56 -16.72
N ALA A 76 -2.61 5.11 -17.77
CA ALA A 76 -1.20 4.77 -17.72
C ALA A 76 -0.32 5.99 -17.41
N ILE A 77 0.78 5.73 -16.70
CA ILE A 77 1.87 6.67 -16.46
C ILE A 77 3.21 5.99 -16.73
N ASP A 78 4.03 6.58 -17.58
CA ASP A 78 5.37 6.10 -17.90
C ASP A 78 6.34 6.52 -16.78
N SER A 79 6.51 5.67 -15.79
CA SER A 79 7.32 5.98 -14.61
C SER A 79 8.73 5.41 -14.62
N ARG A 80 9.01 4.38 -15.41
CA ARG A 80 10.35 3.83 -15.68
C ARG A 80 11.20 3.48 -14.47
N VAL A 81 10.57 3.13 -13.36
CA VAL A 81 11.24 2.75 -12.12
C VAL A 81 10.88 1.33 -11.75
N THR A 82 11.86 0.50 -11.47
CA THR A 82 11.65 -0.83 -10.89
C THR A 82 12.34 -0.89 -9.53
N LEU A 83 11.64 -1.44 -8.55
CA LEU A 83 12.11 -1.59 -7.19
C LEU A 83 11.92 -3.03 -6.72
N ALA A 84 12.89 -3.58 -6.00
CA ALA A 84 12.78 -4.90 -5.38
C ALA A 84 13.27 -4.87 -3.94
N SER A 85 12.62 -5.64 -3.06
CA SER A 85 13.04 -5.81 -1.67
C SER A 85 12.60 -7.16 -1.12
N ALA A 86 13.45 -7.78 -0.31
CA ALA A 86 13.09 -8.93 0.51
C ALA A 86 12.24 -8.55 1.73
N HIS A 87 12.12 -7.26 2.05
CA HIS A 87 11.24 -6.75 3.10
C HIS A 87 10.01 -6.08 2.48
N ASN A 88 8.86 -6.75 2.56
CA ASN A 88 7.63 -6.36 1.88
C ASN A 88 7.11 -4.94 2.24
N ILE A 89 7.16 -4.57 3.52
CA ILE A 89 6.73 -3.23 3.97
C ILE A 89 7.71 -2.17 3.45
N ALA A 90 9.01 -2.42 3.51
CA ALA A 90 10.02 -1.49 2.99
C ALA A 90 9.85 -1.26 1.48
N ALA A 91 9.60 -2.32 0.70
CA ALA A 91 9.30 -2.20 -0.73
C ALA A 91 8.13 -1.23 -0.98
N ASP A 92 7.03 -1.42 -0.27
CA ASP A 92 5.83 -0.62 -0.48
C ASP A 92 6.01 0.82 0.02
N VAL A 93 6.73 1.03 1.11
CA VAL A 93 7.03 2.38 1.64
C VAL A 93 7.92 3.18 0.68
N ILE A 94 8.95 2.57 0.11
CA ILE A 94 9.79 3.23 -0.89
C ILE A 94 9.03 3.42 -2.20
N GLY A 95 8.27 2.42 -2.66
CA GLY A 95 7.40 2.54 -3.83
C GLY A 95 6.38 3.67 -3.71
N LEU A 96 5.80 3.83 -2.52
CA LEU A 96 4.90 4.94 -2.19
C LEU A 96 5.57 6.31 -2.38
N GLN A 97 6.82 6.47 -1.88
CA GLN A 97 7.57 7.72 -2.01
C GLN A 97 7.94 8.00 -3.48
N VAL A 98 8.32 6.97 -4.24
CA VAL A 98 8.58 7.06 -5.67
C VAL A 98 7.33 7.53 -6.43
N MET A 99 6.13 7.11 -6.01
CA MET A 99 4.86 7.57 -6.57
C MET A 99 4.45 8.99 -6.14
N GLY A 100 5.23 9.68 -5.31
CA GLY A 100 4.95 11.04 -4.85
C GLY A 100 4.03 11.12 -3.63
N TYR A 101 3.68 10.00 -3.02
CA TYR A 101 2.85 9.98 -1.82
C TYR A 101 3.68 9.96 -0.53
N ARG A 102 3.06 10.36 0.57
CA ARG A 102 3.64 10.32 1.91
C ARG A 102 3.09 9.12 2.67
N LEU A 103 3.85 8.62 3.64
CA LEU A 103 3.46 7.48 4.46
C LEU A 103 2.14 7.73 5.23
N ASP A 104 1.90 8.96 5.67
CA ASP A 104 0.67 9.35 6.36
C ASP A 104 -0.59 9.36 5.49
N HIS A 105 -0.44 9.22 4.16
CA HIS A 105 -1.57 9.03 3.26
C HIS A 105 -2.09 7.58 3.26
N VAL A 106 -1.30 6.60 3.71
CA VAL A 106 -1.60 5.17 3.52
C VAL A 106 -1.64 4.43 4.87
N GLY A 107 -2.85 4.27 5.40
CA GLY A 107 -3.06 3.75 6.73
C GLY A 107 -2.50 2.36 6.96
N TYR A 108 -2.73 1.42 6.05
CA TYR A 108 -2.25 0.04 6.24
C TYR A 108 -0.73 -0.06 6.32
N LEU A 109 0.01 0.76 5.58
CA LEU A 109 1.47 0.81 5.68
C LEU A 109 1.91 1.44 7.00
N ARG A 110 1.24 2.53 7.41
CA ARG A 110 1.51 3.19 8.68
C ARG A 110 1.32 2.24 9.87
N TYR A 111 0.18 1.55 9.94
CA TYR A 111 -0.10 0.56 10.97
C TYR A 111 0.88 -0.63 10.91
N ALA A 112 1.18 -1.14 9.70
CA ALA A 112 2.11 -2.26 9.54
C ALA A 112 3.53 -1.90 10.03
N MET A 113 4.02 -0.70 9.76
CA MET A 113 5.30 -0.21 10.27
C MET A 113 5.29 -0.13 11.80
N GLU A 114 4.24 0.46 12.40
CA GLU A 114 4.12 0.55 13.86
C GLU A 114 4.11 -0.83 14.54
N LEU A 115 3.35 -1.78 13.98
CA LEU A 115 3.29 -3.15 14.50
C LEU A 115 4.64 -3.88 14.42
N ARG A 116 5.42 -3.61 13.39
CA ARG A 116 6.77 -4.19 13.19
C ARG A 116 7.88 -3.36 13.84
N ARG A 117 7.55 -2.22 14.46
CA ARG A 117 8.51 -1.26 15.01
C ARG A 117 9.55 -0.81 13.97
N LEU A 118 9.13 -0.72 12.72
CA LEU A 118 9.94 -0.29 11.60
C LEU A 118 9.83 1.22 11.44
N THR A 119 10.95 1.90 11.25
CA THR A 119 11.03 3.32 10.93
C THR A 119 11.60 3.53 9.53
N LEU A 120 11.54 4.75 9.00
CA LEU A 120 12.16 5.06 7.70
C LEU A 120 13.69 4.94 7.75
N ASP A 121 14.29 5.20 8.91
CA ASP A 121 15.74 5.12 9.11
C ASP A 121 16.27 3.67 9.09
N ASP A 122 15.38 2.67 9.25
CA ASP A 122 15.72 1.26 9.15
C ASP A 122 15.76 0.75 7.70
N ILE A 123 15.39 1.60 6.72
CA ILE A 123 15.27 1.21 5.31
C ILE A 123 16.46 1.79 4.53
N GLU A 124 17.37 0.93 4.12
CA GLU A 124 18.45 1.29 3.20
C GLU A 124 17.98 1.17 1.75
N VAL A 125 18.22 2.22 0.96
CA VAL A 125 17.93 2.24 -0.48
C VAL A 125 19.24 2.13 -1.25
N ILE A 126 19.36 1.12 -2.10
CA ILE A 126 20.51 0.90 -2.96
C ILE A 126 20.11 1.15 -4.41
N GLY A 127 20.85 1.97 -5.12
CA GLY A 127 20.59 2.37 -6.50
C GLY A 127 20.33 3.86 -6.63
N GLU A 128 19.33 4.22 -7.43
CA GLU A 128 18.98 5.64 -7.64
C GLU A 128 18.37 6.27 -6.38
N ARG A 129 18.61 7.56 -6.18
CA ARG A 129 17.97 8.31 -5.08
C ARG A 129 16.49 8.51 -5.39
N ILE A 130 15.65 8.44 -4.37
CA ILE A 130 14.19 8.60 -4.52
C ILE A 130 13.85 9.92 -5.19
N GLU A 131 14.55 11.00 -4.83
CA GLU A 131 14.33 12.35 -5.36
C GLU A 131 14.57 12.44 -6.88
N ASP A 132 15.49 11.61 -7.41
CA ASP A 132 15.85 11.63 -8.83
C ASP A 132 14.86 10.81 -9.70
N VAL A 133 14.14 9.86 -9.08
CA VAL A 133 13.21 8.96 -9.79
C VAL A 133 11.74 9.16 -9.40
N LYS A 134 11.49 10.04 -8.44
CA LYS A 134 10.13 10.34 -7.98
C LYS A 134 9.27 10.91 -9.10
N ILE A 135 8.04 10.40 -9.21
CA ILE A 135 7.02 10.88 -10.11
C ILE A 135 5.73 11.09 -9.33
N ASP A 136 5.12 12.27 -9.44
CA ASP A 136 3.87 12.56 -8.75
C ASP A 136 2.69 11.94 -9.51
N PHE A 137 2.24 10.78 -9.05
CA PHE A 137 1.03 10.12 -9.57
C PHE A 137 -0.21 10.94 -9.25
N LYS A 138 -1.08 11.11 -10.25
CA LYS A 138 -2.38 11.74 -10.03
C LYS A 138 -3.19 10.88 -9.04
N PRO A 139 -3.67 11.46 -7.93
CA PRO A 139 -4.50 10.72 -6.99
C PRO A 139 -5.88 10.40 -7.58
N HIS A 140 -6.59 9.48 -6.93
CA HIS A 140 -8.00 9.23 -7.17
C HIS A 140 -8.83 10.49 -6.83
N ASP A 141 -9.89 10.76 -7.56
CA ASP A 141 -10.73 11.96 -7.35
C ASP A 141 -11.31 12.03 -5.93
N ASN A 142 -11.56 10.87 -5.30
CA ASN A 142 -12.04 10.75 -3.92
C ASN A 142 -10.93 10.67 -2.87
N ILE A 143 -9.71 11.12 -3.15
CA ILE A 143 -8.56 11.01 -2.23
C ILE A 143 -8.86 11.54 -0.82
N ALA A 144 -9.66 12.60 -0.70
CA ALA A 144 -10.03 13.16 0.59
C ALA A 144 -10.71 12.14 1.52
N SER A 145 -11.55 11.24 0.98
CA SER A 145 -12.19 10.17 1.75
C SER A 145 -11.22 9.07 2.11
N HIS A 146 -10.23 8.79 1.25
CA HIS A 146 -9.21 7.76 1.52
C HIS A 146 -8.29 8.17 2.67
N LEU A 147 -8.05 9.48 2.84
CA LEU A 147 -7.22 10.02 3.92
C LEU A 147 -7.89 9.97 5.30
N THR A 148 -9.17 9.60 5.40
CA THR A 148 -9.90 9.44 6.67
C THR A 148 -9.70 8.06 7.32
N TRP A 149 -8.61 7.38 6.99
CA TRP A 149 -8.33 6.02 7.45
C TRP A 149 -7.98 5.92 8.94
N SER A 150 -7.54 7.00 9.57
CA SER A 150 -7.08 6.95 10.96
C SER A 150 -8.23 6.72 11.94
N VAL A 151 -7.96 5.91 12.96
CA VAL A 151 -8.82 5.73 14.12
C VAL A 151 -8.40 6.73 15.18
N GLU A 152 -9.37 7.46 15.74
CA GLU A 152 -9.11 8.39 16.83
C GLU A 152 -8.73 7.64 18.12
N GLY A 153 -7.71 8.13 18.82
CA GLY A 153 -7.21 7.51 20.03
C GLY A 153 -6.36 6.28 19.79
N ASP A 154 -6.40 5.33 20.72
CA ASP A 154 -5.67 4.06 20.58
C ASP A 154 -6.41 3.12 19.62
N TRP A 155 -5.79 2.86 18.50
CA TRP A 155 -6.34 1.98 17.45
C TRP A 155 -6.17 0.48 17.74
N ARG A 156 -5.31 0.09 18.69
CA ARG A 156 -5.01 -1.32 18.98
C ARG A 156 -6.21 -2.14 19.40
N PRO A 157 -7.10 -1.66 20.31
CA PRO A 157 -8.31 -2.40 20.64
C PRO A 157 -9.23 -2.65 19.44
N VAL A 158 -9.32 -1.67 18.54
CA VAL A 158 -10.10 -1.80 17.28
C VAL A 158 -9.43 -2.81 16.34
N PHE A 159 -8.11 -2.77 16.26
CA PHE A 159 -7.31 -3.71 15.49
C PHE A 159 -7.50 -5.16 15.97
N ASP A 160 -7.53 -5.39 17.27
CA ASP A 160 -7.73 -6.71 17.86
C ASP A 160 -9.16 -7.23 17.59
N ALA A 161 -10.17 -6.35 17.67
CA ALA A 161 -11.57 -6.70 17.40
C ALA A 161 -11.88 -7.05 15.94
N VAL A 162 -11.09 -6.61 14.98
CA VAL A 162 -11.23 -6.98 13.55
C VAL A 162 -10.84 -8.45 13.31
N ALA A 163 -10.41 -9.19 14.33
CA ALA A 163 -9.90 -10.56 14.23
C ALA A 163 -10.97 -11.65 14.24
N ASP A 164 -12.12 -11.35 14.76
CA ASP A 164 -13.23 -12.28 14.94
C ASP A 164 -14.28 -12.10 13.82
#